data_1711416ed0fb63f7c801b1df6067372a
#
_entry.id   1711416ed0fb63f7c801b1df6067372a
#
_cell.length_a   1.000
_cell.length_b   1.000
_cell.length_c   1.000
_cell.angle_alpha   90.00
_cell.angle_beta   90.00
_cell.angle_gamma   90.00
#
_symmetry.space_group_name_H-M   'P 1'
#
loop_
_entity.id
_entity.type
_entity.pdbx_description
1 polymer ?
#
loop_
_entity_poly.entity_id
_entity_poly.type
_entity_poly.pdbx_seq_one_letter_code
_entity_poly.pdbx_strand_id
1 'polypeptide(L)'
;MEKIKVGVIFGGQSTEHDVSVVSGSSVIKNLNKEKYEIYPIYISKDGEWFHYMKPVQDIEIFEIGEQPKELEKISNEFETLKKQDIIFPVLHGLYGEDGTIQGLLELLKVPYVGCKVLASGICMDKVYAKMIFEKANINQAKAVVVNTKNGYTYVDEELNHISTTIEEICKIVNEKLKYPVFVKPSNSGSSVGVSNAENDEELKNSIQEAAKYDKEILIEQGINGKEIECAVLGMDDVKASCVVQILSADEFYDYDSKYKNAESKTIIPADVSKEISEKIRKTAIKAFKAVKGSGLARVDFFV
;
A
#
# COMPACT_ATOMS: atom_id res chain seq x y z
N MET A 1 16.20 -7.04 32.49
CA MET A 1 15.98 -5.77 31.76
C MET A 1 14.47 -5.57 31.68
N GLU A 2 14.00 -4.34 31.82
CA GLU A 2 12.59 -4.01 31.59
C GLU A 2 12.25 -4.26 30.11
N LYS A 3 11.07 -4.80 29.85
CA LYS A 3 10.62 -5.08 28.47
C LYS A 3 10.27 -3.77 27.76
N ILE A 4 10.53 -3.70 26.48
CA ILE A 4 10.11 -2.59 25.63
C ILE A 4 8.60 -2.70 25.38
N LYS A 5 7.84 -1.64 25.67
CA LYS A 5 6.39 -1.57 25.45
C LYS A 5 6.08 -1.30 23.98
N VAL A 6 5.43 -2.26 23.33
CA VAL A 6 5.08 -2.18 21.91
C VAL A 6 3.56 -2.13 21.74
N GLY A 7 3.03 -0.99 21.30
CA GLY A 7 1.65 -0.91 20.86
C GLY A 7 1.50 -1.42 19.44
N VAL A 8 0.78 -2.51 19.23
CA VAL A 8 0.49 -3.04 17.89
C VAL A 8 -0.90 -2.57 17.48
N ILE A 9 -0.97 -1.67 16.47
CA ILE A 9 -2.24 -1.14 15.94
C ILE A 9 -2.65 -1.94 14.71
N PHE A 10 -3.90 -2.43 14.69
CA PHE A 10 -4.45 -3.22 13.58
C PHE A 10 -5.95 -3.00 13.40
N GLY A 11 -6.51 -3.45 12.28
CA GLY A 11 -7.88 -3.18 11.83
C GLY A 11 -7.94 -1.91 10.98
N GLY A 12 -8.66 -0.87 11.41
CA GLY A 12 -8.77 0.42 10.73
C GLY A 12 -9.99 0.55 9.83
N GLN A 13 -10.19 1.75 9.26
CA GLN A 13 -11.39 2.10 8.49
C GLN A 13 -11.27 1.84 6.99
N SER A 14 -10.13 1.28 6.53
CA SER A 14 -9.92 1.00 5.11
C SER A 14 -10.67 -0.24 4.63
N THR A 15 -10.75 -0.41 3.32
CA THR A 15 -11.24 -1.65 2.68
C THR A 15 -10.37 -2.87 3.00
N GLU A 16 -9.15 -2.65 3.49
CA GLU A 16 -8.18 -3.67 3.88
C GLU A 16 -8.22 -4.02 5.38
N HIS A 17 -9.28 -3.60 6.08
CA HIS A 17 -9.47 -3.86 7.51
C HIS A 17 -9.24 -5.33 7.89
N ASP A 18 -9.89 -6.25 7.19
CA ASP A 18 -9.82 -7.69 7.52
C ASP A 18 -8.39 -8.25 7.29
N VAL A 19 -7.69 -7.74 6.29
CA VAL A 19 -6.27 -8.06 6.05
C VAL A 19 -5.40 -7.56 7.20
N SER A 20 -5.66 -6.35 7.69
CA SER A 20 -4.95 -5.78 8.83
C SER A 20 -5.18 -6.58 10.12
N VAL A 21 -6.38 -7.12 10.32
CA VAL A 21 -6.68 -8.01 11.47
C VAL A 21 -5.82 -9.28 11.43
N VAL A 22 -5.72 -9.93 10.28
CA VAL A 22 -4.85 -11.10 10.07
C VAL A 22 -3.37 -10.74 10.29
N SER A 23 -2.90 -9.67 9.66
CA SER A 23 -1.50 -9.23 9.75
C SER A 23 -1.13 -8.82 11.18
N GLY A 24 -2.01 -8.08 11.87
CA GLY A 24 -1.81 -7.63 13.24
C GLY A 24 -1.70 -8.79 14.22
N SER A 25 -2.61 -9.76 14.12
CA SER A 25 -2.55 -10.97 14.95
C SER A 25 -1.28 -11.80 14.68
N SER A 26 -0.85 -11.89 13.41
CA SER A 26 0.41 -12.54 13.04
C SER A 26 1.62 -11.84 13.65
N VAL A 27 1.68 -10.50 13.61
CA VAL A 27 2.74 -9.72 14.25
C VAL A 27 2.74 -9.96 15.77
N ILE A 28 1.59 -9.86 16.43
CA ILE A 28 1.44 -10.08 17.88
C ILE A 28 1.93 -11.48 18.25
N LYS A 29 1.52 -12.50 17.47
CA LYS A 29 1.90 -13.90 17.74
C LYS A 29 3.41 -14.11 17.62
N ASN A 30 4.08 -13.49 16.67
CA ASN A 30 5.49 -13.72 16.35
C ASN A 30 6.49 -12.78 17.06
N LEU A 31 6.04 -11.68 17.67
CA LEU A 31 6.90 -10.82 18.48
C LEU A 31 7.46 -11.59 19.69
N ASN A 32 8.75 -11.38 20.01
CA ASN A 32 9.43 -12.00 21.14
C ASN A 32 8.88 -11.46 22.47
N LYS A 33 8.06 -12.26 23.19
CA LYS A 33 7.41 -11.90 24.45
C LYS A 33 8.39 -11.81 25.63
N GLU A 34 9.60 -12.31 25.52
CA GLU A 34 10.64 -12.11 26.54
C GLU A 34 11.24 -10.71 26.48
N LYS A 35 11.30 -10.14 25.26
CA LYS A 35 11.88 -8.81 24.98
C LYS A 35 10.84 -7.69 25.01
N TYR A 36 9.60 -7.98 24.56
CA TYR A 36 8.55 -7.00 24.35
C TYR A 36 7.36 -7.24 25.28
N GLU A 37 6.85 -6.15 25.84
CA GLU A 37 5.51 -6.07 26.44
C GLU A 37 4.56 -5.54 25.38
N ILE A 38 3.68 -6.42 24.87
CA ILE A 38 2.84 -6.13 23.70
C ILE A 38 1.48 -5.64 24.16
N TYR A 39 1.05 -4.49 23.66
CA TYR A 39 -0.26 -3.89 23.89
C TYR A 39 -1.05 -3.89 22.56
N PRO A 40 -1.99 -4.83 22.35
CA PRO A 40 -2.78 -4.90 21.12
C PRO A 40 -3.85 -3.80 21.08
N ILE A 41 -3.83 -2.98 20.03
CA ILE A 41 -4.77 -1.88 19.80
C ILE A 41 -5.55 -2.18 18.52
N TYR A 42 -6.82 -2.47 18.66
CA TYR A 42 -7.72 -2.72 17.55
C TYR A 42 -8.52 -1.47 17.21
N ILE A 43 -8.58 -1.12 15.92
CA ILE A 43 -9.45 -0.06 15.40
C ILE A 43 -10.56 -0.72 14.59
N SER A 44 -11.82 -0.45 14.94
CA SER A 44 -12.98 -0.99 14.22
C SER A 44 -13.16 -0.35 12.84
N LYS A 45 -14.04 -0.92 12.01
CA LYS A 45 -14.44 -0.34 10.70
C LYS A 45 -15.07 1.06 10.83
N ASP A 46 -15.67 1.36 11.99
CA ASP A 46 -16.26 2.67 12.30
C ASP A 46 -15.24 3.66 12.89
N GLY A 47 -13.98 3.23 13.07
CA GLY A 47 -12.89 4.08 13.60
C GLY A 47 -12.83 4.16 15.13
N GLU A 48 -13.56 3.33 15.86
CA GLU A 48 -13.46 3.24 17.30
C GLU A 48 -12.23 2.42 17.73
N TRP A 49 -11.56 2.87 18.80
CA TRP A 49 -10.33 2.28 19.30
C TRP A 49 -10.57 1.40 20.51
N PHE A 50 -10.01 0.21 20.52
CA PHE A 50 -10.15 -0.78 21.57
C PHE A 50 -8.81 -1.40 21.95
N HIS A 51 -8.67 -1.72 23.25
CA HIS A 51 -7.67 -2.67 23.70
C HIS A 51 -8.22 -4.09 23.48
N TYR A 52 -7.46 -4.95 22.79
CA TYR A 52 -7.82 -6.36 22.67
C TYR A 52 -7.30 -7.12 23.88
N MET A 53 -8.23 -7.57 24.73
CA MET A 53 -7.98 -8.03 26.10
C MET A 53 -7.49 -9.47 26.20
N LYS A 54 -7.58 -10.24 25.11
CA LYS A 54 -7.10 -11.64 25.13
C LYS A 54 -5.60 -11.68 25.51
N PRO A 55 -5.18 -12.59 26.43
CA PRO A 55 -3.77 -12.71 26.76
C PRO A 55 -2.89 -12.93 25.52
N VAL A 56 -1.83 -12.17 25.39
CA VAL A 56 -0.99 -12.10 24.16
C VAL A 56 -0.43 -13.45 23.75
N GLN A 57 -0.14 -14.35 24.73
CA GLN A 57 0.31 -15.72 24.45
C GLN A 57 -0.77 -16.61 23.83
N ASP A 58 -2.06 -16.26 24.01
CA ASP A 58 -3.20 -17.03 23.55
C ASP A 58 -3.82 -16.48 22.25
N ILE A 59 -3.23 -15.40 21.71
CA ILE A 59 -3.67 -14.82 20.44
C ILE A 59 -3.20 -15.73 19.30
N GLU A 60 -4.17 -16.24 18.55
CA GLU A 60 -3.94 -16.98 17.31
C GLU A 60 -4.03 -16.02 16.11
N ILE A 61 -3.49 -16.44 14.96
CA ILE A 61 -3.62 -15.69 13.72
C ILE A 61 -5.08 -15.82 13.26
N PHE A 62 -5.75 -14.68 13.06
CA PHE A 62 -7.13 -14.64 12.56
C PHE A 62 -7.21 -15.10 11.11
N GLU A 63 -8.36 -15.66 10.74
CA GLU A 63 -8.73 -15.85 9.34
C GLU A 63 -9.37 -14.56 8.77
N ILE A 64 -9.39 -14.45 7.44
CA ILE A 64 -10.04 -13.31 6.77
C ILE A 64 -11.53 -13.23 7.14
N GLY A 65 -11.97 -12.07 7.59
CA GLY A 65 -13.34 -11.82 8.06
C GLY A 65 -13.57 -12.14 9.54
N GLU A 66 -12.61 -12.77 10.21
CA GLU A 66 -12.65 -12.98 11.65
C GLU A 66 -12.33 -11.66 12.40
N GLN A 67 -13.01 -11.41 13.52
CA GLN A 67 -12.87 -10.20 14.29
C GLN A 67 -12.54 -10.50 15.77
N PRO A 68 -11.72 -9.66 16.44
CA PRO A 68 -11.47 -9.80 17.87
C PRO A 68 -12.76 -9.58 18.69
N LYS A 69 -12.96 -10.37 19.74
CA LYS A 69 -14.20 -10.36 20.55
C LYS A 69 -14.04 -9.79 21.95
N GLU A 70 -12.85 -9.94 22.54
CA GLU A 70 -12.58 -9.47 23.92
C GLU A 70 -12.03 -8.06 23.87
N LEU A 71 -12.92 -7.05 23.72
CA LEU A 71 -12.56 -5.67 23.45
C LEU A 71 -12.96 -4.76 24.64
N GLU A 72 -12.02 -3.93 25.10
CA GLU A 72 -12.25 -2.82 26.00
C GLU A 72 -12.06 -1.50 25.27
N LYS A 73 -13.07 -0.63 25.26
CA LYS A 73 -13.00 0.66 24.57
C LYS A 73 -11.94 1.55 25.19
N ILE A 74 -11.05 2.10 24.38
CA ILE A 74 -10.03 3.06 24.80
C ILE A 74 -10.72 4.43 24.97
N SER A 75 -10.61 5.01 26.16
CA SER A 75 -11.23 6.31 26.49
C SER A 75 -10.37 7.51 26.06
N ASN A 76 -9.07 7.31 25.89
CA ASN A 76 -8.11 8.33 25.47
C ASN A 76 -6.97 7.68 24.69
N GLU A 77 -7.08 7.72 23.37
CA GLU A 77 -6.16 7.11 22.43
C GLU A 77 -4.75 7.74 22.55
N PHE A 78 -4.67 9.06 22.73
CA PHE A 78 -3.40 9.79 22.82
C PHE A 78 -2.59 9.37 24.04
N GLU A 79 -3.24 9.28 25.20
CA GLU A 79 -2.56 8.83 26.42
C GLU A 79 -2.20 7.34 26.35
N THR A 80 -3.00 6.53 25.67
CA THR A 80 -2.70 5.11 25.45
C THR A 80 -1.46 4.94 24.57
N LEU A 81 -1.37 5.70 23.48
CA LEU A 81 -0.22 5.68 22.58
C LEU A 81 1.07 6.16 23.26
N LYS A 82 1.00 7.25 24.03
CA LYS A 82 2.14 7.82 24.78
C LYS A 82 2.72 6.89 25.85
N LYS A 83 1.95 5.91 26.33
CA LYS A 83 2.43 4.91 27.30
C LYS A 83 3.30 3.84 26.66
N GLN A 84 3.36 3.78 25.34
CA GLN A 84 4.18 2.81 24.61
C GLN A 84 5.57 3.40 24.30
N ASP A 85 6.60 2.56 24.31
CA ASP A 85 7.95 2.95 23.91
C ASP A 85 8.06 3.03 22.38
N ILE A 86 7.27 2.23 21.67
CA ILE A 86 7.19 2.20 20.21
C ILE A 86 5.81 1.70 19.75
N ILE A 87 5.32 2.24 18.66
CA ILE A 87 4.11 1.75 17.98
C ILE A 87 4.49 0.95 16.74
N PHE A 88 3.82 -0.18 16.53
CA PHE A 88 3.88 -0.95 15.31
C PHE A 88 2.52 -0.86 14.61
N PRO A 89 2.32 0.10 13.69
CA PRO A 89 1.09 0.17 12.90
C PRO A 89 1.12 -0.97 11.87
N VAL A 90 0.15 -1.87 11.98
CA VAL A 90 -0.09 -2.98 11.04
C VAL A 90 -1.40 -2.69 10.29
N LEU A 91 -1.63 -1.43 10.01
CA LEU A 91 -2.75 -0.93 9.22
C LEU A 91 -2.40 -0.99 7.74
N HIS A 92 -3.39 -1.31 6.90
CA HIS A 92 -3.25 -1.34 5.44
C HIS A 92 -4.15 -0.30 4.78
N GLY A 93 -3.67 0.30 3.68
CA GLY A 93 -4.42 1.26 2.89
C GLY A 93 -4.68 2.60 3.59
N LEU A 94 -5.88 3.12 3.39
CA LEU A 94 -6.31 4.44 3.88
C LEU A 94 -6.16 4.57 5.40
N TYR A 95 -5.67 5.70 5.87
CA TYR A 95 -5.32 6.06 7.26
C TYR A 95 -4.17 5.23 7.86
N GLY A 96 -3.73 4.15 7.21
CA GLY A 96 -2.62 3.32 7.65
C GLY A 96 -1.32 3.58 6.89
N GLU A 97 -1.39 3.77 5.57
CA GLU A 97 -0.23 3.87 4.70
C GLU A 97 -0.12 5.25 4.01
N ASP A 98 -1.05 6.16 4.24
CA ASP A 98 -1.18 7.48 3.60
C ASP A 98 -0.52 8.65 4.36
N GLY A 99 0.12 8.38 5.49
CA GLY A 99 0.72 9.40 6.35
C GLY A 99 -0.17 9.87 7.50
N THR A 100 -1.43 9.47 7.55
CA THR A 100 -2.39 9.93 8.57
C THR A 100 -2.04 9.44 9.96
N ILE A 101 -1.90 8.13 10.16
CA ILE A 101 -1.49 7.57 11.47
C ILE A 101 -0.06 8.01 11.82
N GLN A 102 0.83 8.10 10.83
CA GLN A 102 2.19 8.57 11.02
C GLN A 102 2.20 10.02 11.53
N GLY A 103 1.34 10.89 10.98
CA GLY A 103 1.19 12.27 11.43
C GLY A 103 0.72 12.37 12.88
N LEU A 104 -0.21 11.53 13.32
CA LEU A 104 -0.62 11.43 14.70
C LEU A 104 0.55 11.03 15.61
N LEU A 105 1.30 9.99 15.24
CA LEU A 105 2.43 9.50 16.04
C LEU A 105 3.58 10.52 16.12
N GLU A 106 3.86 11.27 15.04
CA GLU A 106 4.83 12.37 15.03
C GLU A 106 4.41 13.50 15.98
N LEU A 107 3.12 13.91 15.98
CA LEU A 107 2.60 14.92 16.89
C LEU A 107 2.71 14.49 18.37
N LEU A 108 2.47 13.22 18.65
CA LEU A 108 2.58 12.62 19.98
C LEU A 108 4.03 12.36 20.39
N LYS A 109 4.99 12.46 19.47
CA LYS A 109 6.41 12.13 19.63
C LYS A 109 6.64 10.69 20.11
N VAL A 110 5.82 9.76 19.62
CA VAL A 110 5.96 8.34 19.89
C VAL A 110 6.69 7.69 18.72
N PRO A 111 7.80 6.97 18.94
CA PRO A 111 8.49 6.21 17.90
C PRO A 111 7.57 5.17 17.27
N TYR A 112 7.74 4.88 15.99
CA TYR A 112 6.94 3.89 15.29
C TYR A 112 7.72 3.16 14.20
N VAL A 113 7.24 1.97 13.84
CA VAL A 113 7.77 1.14 12.75
C VAL A 113 7.14 1.58 11.43
N GLY A 114 7.95 1.67 10.38
CA GLY A 114 7.49 2.00 9.02
C GLY A 114 8.00 3.34 8.51
N CYS A 115 7.50 3.72 7.34
CA CYS A 115 7.86 4.97 6.69
C CYS A 115 7.21 6.17 7.40
N LYS A 116 7.82 7.35 7.24
CA LYS A 116 7.32 8.60 7.81
C LYS A 116 6.26 9.24 6.92
N VAL A 117 5.62 10.30 7.44
CA VAL A 117 4.49 11.03 6.82
C VAL A 117 4.70 11.32 5.34
N LEU A 118 5.84 11.92 4.99
CA LEU A 118 6.09 12.33 3.60
C LEU A 118 6.16 11.13 2.64
N ALA A 119 6.93 10.09 3.00
CA ALA A 119 7.06 8.91 2.17
C ALA A 119 5.73 8.17 2.03
N SER A 120 5.00 8.00 3.13
CA SER A 120 3.67 7.37 3.15
C SER A 120 2.69 8.12 2.25
N GLY A 121 2.57 9.46 2.41
CA GLY A 121 1.68 10.27 1.57
C GLY A 121 2.04 10.23 0.08
N ILE A 122 3.34 10.33 -0.27
CA ILE A 122 3.78 10.22 -1.66
C ILE A 122 3.47 8.84 -2.24
N CYS A 123 3.75 7.76 -1.50
CA CYS A 123 3.57 6.40 -2.03
C CYS A 123 2.10 5.98 -2.10
N MET A 124 1.21 6.57 -1.31
CA MET A 124 -0.22 6.33 -1.41
C MET A 124 -0.81 6.93 -2.69
N ASP A 125 -0.31 8.08 -3.12
CA ASP A 125 -0.70 8.75 -4.36
C ASP A 125 0.15 8.26 -5.53
N LYS A 126 -0.46 7.48 -6.43
CA LYS A 126 0.22 6.87 -7.58
C LYS A 126 0.80 7.90 -8.55
N VAL A 127 0.13 9.04 -8.71
CA VAL A 127 0.57 10.12 -9.61
C VAL A 127 1.82 10.78 -9.03
N TYR A 128 1.80 11.16 -7.75
CA TYR A 128 2.97 11.76 -7.10
C TYR A 128 4.14 10.77 -6.98
N ALA A 129 3.88 9.51 -6.67
CA ALA A 129 4.91 8.49 -6.67
C ALA A 129 5.61 8.37 -8.03
N LYS A 130 4.82 8.38 -9.13
CA LYS A 130 5.37 8.34 -10.50
C LYS A 130 6.24 9.55 -10.81
N MET A 131 5.83 10.76 -10.43
CA MET A 131 6.63 11.97 -10.63
C MET A 131 7.99 11.90 -9.92
N ILE A 132 8.00 11.40 -8.69
CA ILE A 132 9.25 11.24 -7.92
C ILE A 132 10.14 10.16 -8.55
N PHE A 133 9.57 9.04 -8.98
CA PHE A 133 10.32 7.96 -9.62
C PHE A 133 10.86 8.35 -10.98
N GLU A 134 10.12 9.14 -11.77
CA GLU A 134 10.59 9.72 -13.03
C GLU A 134 11.79 10.63 -12.79
N LYS A 135 11.68 11.58 -11.84
CA LYS A 135 12.80 12.47 -11.46
C LYS A 135 14.02 11.70 -10.95
N ALA A 136 13.80 10.55 -10.35
CA ALA A 136 14.86 9.63 -9.91
C ALA A 136 15.41 8.75 -11.06
N ASN A 137 14.94 8.88 -12.29
CA ASN A 137 15.27 8.00 -13.43
C ASN A 137 15.07 6.51 -13.07
N ILE A 138 13.89 6.18 -12.59
CA ILE A 138 13.41 4.81 -12.36
C ILE A 138 12.42 4.48 -13.47
N ASN A 139 12.66 3.38 -14.18
CA ASN A 139 11.75 2.93 -15.23
C ASN A 139 10.39 2.58 -14.65
N GLN A 140 9.34 3.02 -15.34
CA GLN A 140 7.95 2.81 -14.95
C GLN A 140 7.09 2.56 -16.21
N ALA A 141 5.88 2.03 -16.03
CA ALA A 141 4.85 2.05 -17.05
C ALA A 141 4.57 3.50 -17.49
N LYS A 142 4.38 3.72 -18.79
CA LYS A 142 3.88 5.01 -19.28
C LYS A 142 2.48 5.23 -18.75
N ALA A 143 2.12 6.50 -18.52
CA ALA A 143 0.82 6.83 -17.95
C ALA A 143 0.24 8.11 -18.54
N VAL A 144 -1.09 8.22 -18.42
CA VAL A 144 -1.89 9.42 -18.66
C VAL A 144 -2.66 9.71 -17.39
N VAL A 145 -2.66 10.96 -16.93
CA VAL A 145 -3.39 11.41 -15.74
C VAL A 145 -4.63 12.18 -16.17
N VAL A 146 -5.77 11.83 -15.59
CA VAL A 146 -7.06 12.44 -15.86
C VAL A 146 -7.71 12.84 -14.54
N ASN A 147 -8.37 14.01 -14.51
CA ASN A 147 -9.16 14.44 -13.36
C ASN A 147 -10.63 14.63 -13.78
N THR A 148 -11.54 14.16 -12.92
CA THR A 148 -12.99 14.13 -13.18
C THR A 148 -13.81 15.03 -12.26
N LYS A 149 -13.17 15.91 -11.47
CA LYS A 149 -13.82 16.70 -10.42
C LYS A 149 -14.87 17.69 -10.96
N ASN A 150 -14.56 18.37 -12.07
CA ASN A 150 -15.41 19.40 -12.67
C ASN A 150 -15.51 19.22 -14.19
N GLY A 151 -15.91 18.05 -14.64
CA GLY A 151 -15.75 17.60 -16.01
C GLY A 151 -14.43 16.86 -16.19
N TYR A 152 -14.03 16.63 -17.45
CA TYR A 152 -12.77 15.93 -17.71
C TYR A 152 -11.64 16.93 -17.94
N THR A 153 -10.50 16.71 -17.28
CA THR A 153 -9.24 17.36 -17.62
C THR A 153 -8.14 16.32 -17.82
N TYR A 154 -7.28 16.58 -18.79
CA TYR A 154 -6.03 15.85 -18.97
C TYR A 154 -4.91 16.65 -18.30
N VAL A 155 -4.02 15.97 -17.58
CA VAL A 155 -2.84 16.61 -16.97
C VAL A 155 -1.65 16.37 -17.87
N ASP A 156 -1.05 17.46 -18.36
CA ASP A 156 0.13 17.38 -19.23
C ASP A 156 1.45 17.21 -18.45
N GLU A 157 2.57 17.17 -19.18
CA GLU A 157 3.91 16.98 -18.60
C GLU A 157 4.39 18.17 -17.76
N GLU A 158 3.77 19.35 -17.91
CA GLU A 158 4.02 20.56 -17.11
C GLU A 158 3.04 20.71 -15.93
N LEU A 159 2.20 19.69 -15.71
CA LEU A 159 1.13 19.65 -14.70
C LEU A 159 -0.01 20.67 -14.95
N ASN A 160 -0.20 21.10 -16.18
CA ASN A 160 -1.35 21.90 -16.54
C ASN A 160 -2.60 21.00 -16.67
N HIS A 161 -3.70 21.46 -16.09
CA HIS A 161 -5.00 20.81 -16.21
C HIS A 161 -5.73 21.34 -17.44
N ILE A 162 -5.73 20.58 -18.53
CA ILE A 162 -6.30 20.96 -19.81
C ILE A 162 -7.72 20.40 -19.90
N SER A 163 -8.73 21.28 -20.01
CA SER A 163 -10.13 20.88 -20.19
C SER A 163 -10.29 20.07 -21.47
N THR A 164 -10.98 18.92 -21.37
CA THR A 164 -11.08 17.97 -22.47
C THR A 164 -12.40 17.21 -22.44
N THR A 165 -12.60 16.28 -23.36
CA THR A 165 -13.72 15.34 -23.37
C THR A 165 -13.23 13.92 -23.19
N ILE A 166 -14.14 13.00 -22.87
CA ILE A 166 -13.77 11.58 -22.71
C ILE A 166 -13.32 10.98 -24.05
N GLU A 167 -13.82 11.47 -25.18
CA GLU A 167 -13.41 11.08 -26.53
C GLU A 167 -11.96 11.51 -26.81
N GLU A 168 -11.59 12.72 -26.40
CA GLU A 168 -10.21 13.20 -26.54
C GLU A 168 -9.27 12.44 -25.61
N ILE A 169 -9.71 12.06 -24.41
CA ILE A 169 -8.91 11.18 -23.52
C ILE A 169 -8.63 9.86 -24.23
N CYS A 170 -9.61 9.22 -24.85
CA CYS A 170 -9.39 7.98 -25.61
C CYS A 170 -8.34 8.16 -26.71
N LYS A 171 -8.35 9.26 -27.44
CA LYS A 171 -7.32 9.55 -28.47
C LYS A 171 -5.93 9.70 -27.85
N ILE A 172 -5.80 10.49 -26.76
CA ILE A 172 -4.53 10.68 -26.06
C ILE A 172 -3.98 9.34 -25.56
N VAL A 173 -4.84 8.49 -24.99
CA VAL A 173 -4.45 7.15 -24.52
C VAL A 173 -3.96 6.27 -25.68
N ASN A 174 -4.70 6.24 -26.79
CA ASN A 174 -4.30 5.48 -27.99
C ASN A 174 -2.96 5.94 -28.55
N GLU A 175 -2.70 7.26 -28.56
CA GLU A 175 -1.45 7.82 -29.06
C GLU A 175 -0.25 7.54 -28.14
N LYS A 176 -0.45 7.69 -26.82
CA LYS A 176 0.65 7.62 -25.84
C LYS A 176 0.91 6.21 -25.30
N LEU A 177 -0.13 5.39 -25.09
CA LEU A 177 -0.01 4.14 -24.32
C LEU A 177 -0.26 2.89 -25.17
N LYS A 178 -1.27 2.89 -26.02
CA LYS A 178 -1.87 1.74 -26.71
C LYS A 178 -2.53 0.76 -25.74
N TYR A 179 -3.56 0.08 -26.21
CA TYR A 179 -4.26 -0.96 -25.44
C TYR A 179 -3.47 -2.27 -25.35
N PRO A 180 -3.64 -3.10 -24.29
CA PRO A 180 -4.49 -2.85 -23.13
C PRO A 180 -3.88 -1.81 -22.18
N VAL A 181 -4.75 -1.11 -21.44
CA VAL A 181 -4.36 -0.17 -20.39
C VAL A 181 -5.03 -0.52 -19.06
N PHE A 182 -4.41 -0.13 -17.95
CA PHE A 182 -4.97 -0.24 -16.61
C PHE A 182 -5.41 1.13 -16.11
N VAL A 183 -6.67 1.22 -15.66
CA VAL A 183 -7.28 2.43 -15.12
C VAL A 183 -7.36 2.30 -13.60
N LYS A 184 -6.82 3.26 -12.87
CA LYS A 184 -6.63 3.19 -11.42
C LYS A 184 -7.00 4.51 -10.76
N PRO A 185 -7.72 4.53 -9.63
CA PRO A 185 -7.79 5.70 -8.76
C PRO A 185 -6.38 6.06 -8.27
N SER A 186 -6.04 7.36 -8.17
CA SER A 186 -4.71 7.79 -7.70
C SER A 186 -4.47 7.35 -6.26
N ASN A 187 -5.41 7.63 -5.37
CA ASN A 187 -5.34 7.32 -3.94
C ASN A 187 -6.26 6.14 -3.58
N SER A 188 -5.86 4.92 -3.91
CA SER A 188 -6.53 3.71 -3.44
C SER A 188 -5.55 2.56 -3.31
N GLY A 189 -5.83 1.62 -2.38
CA GLY A 189 -5.06 0.41 -2.16
C GLY A 189 -5.75 -0.84 -2.71
N SER A 190 -5.08 -1.99 -2.62
CA SER A 190 -5.60 -3.34 -2.88
C SER A 190 -6.45 -3.51 -4.14
N SER A 191 -6.06 -2.86 -5.22
CA SER A 191 -6.75 -2.93 -6.52
C SER A 191 -8.22 -2.45 -6.50
N VAL A 192 -8.66 -1.74 -5.46
CA VAL A 192 -10.02 -1.19 -5.40
C VAL A 192 -10.20 -0.11 -6.48
N GLY A 193 -11.21 -0.27 -7.32
CA GLY A 193 -11.49 0.62 -8.44
C GLY A 193 -10.51 0.50 -9.62
N VAL A 194 -9.66 -0.53 -9.63
CA VAL A 194 -8.73 -0.81 -10.73
C VAL A 194 -9.41 -1.73 -11.75
N SER A 195 -9.29 -1.39 -13.03
CA SER A 195 -9.77 -2.22 -14.13
C SER A 195 -8.82 -2.13 -15.34
N ASN A 196 -8.83 -3.15 -16.20
CA ASN A 196 -8.19 -3.07 -17.50
C ASN A 196 -9.19 -2.59 -18.57
N ALA A 197 -8.69 -2.06 -19.67
CA ALA A 197 -9.46 -1.71 -20.84
C ALA A 197 -8.68 -2.11 -22.10
N GLU A 198 -9.37 -2.73 -23.06
CA GLU A 198 -8.81 -3.19 -24.33
C GLU A 198 -9.23 -2.31 -25.50
N ASN A 199 -10.15 -1.39 -25.27
CA ASN A 199 -10.71 -0.47 -26.27
C ASN A 199 -11.30 0.80 -25.63
N ASP A 200 -11.72 1.75 -26.46
CA ASP A 200 -12.24 3.05 -26.04
C ASP A 200 -13.52 2.95 -25.19
N GLU A 201 -14.39 1.98 -25.47
CA GLU A 201 -15.65 1.81 -24.71
C GLU A 201 -15.36 1.31 -23.30
N GLU A 202 -14.51 0.31 -23.17
CA GLU A 202 -14.05 -0.19 -21.87
C GLU A 202 -13.28 0.87 -21.09
N LEU A 203 -12.44 1.67 -21.77
CA LEU A 203 -11.72 2.78 -21.14
C LEU A 203 -12.68 3.81 -20.52
N LYS A 204 -13.72 4.21 -21.25
CA LYS A 204 -14.75 5.14 -20.76
C LYS A 204 -15.44 4.60 -19.51
N ASN A 205 -15.83 3.33 -19.53
CA ASN A 205 -16.47 2.66 -18.39
C ASN A 205 -15.52 2.57 -17.20
N SER A 206 -14.26 2.20 -17.44
CA SER A 206 -13.21 2.09 -16.41
C SER A 206 -12.90 3.43 -15.74
N ILE A 207 -12.86 4.54 -16.50
CA ILE A 207 -12.69 5.89 -15.95
C ILE A 207 -13.88 6.26 -15.04
N GLN A 208 -15.11 5.96 -15.47
CA GLN A 208 -16.31 6.24 -14.67
C GLN A 208 -16.35 5.41 -13.38
N GLU A 209 -15.91 4.17 -13.44
CA GLU A 209 -15.82 3.30 -12.26
C GLU A 209 -14.76 3.80 -11.28
N ALA A 210 -13.53 4.06 -11.75
CA ALA A 210 -12.44 4.59 -10.93
C ALA A 210 -12.81 5.94 -10.30
N ALA A 211 -13.59 6.80 -11.00
CA ALA A 211 -14.04 8.10 -10.51
C ALA A 211 -14.98 8.05 -9.30
N LYS A 212 -15.52 6.87 -8.95
CA LYS A 212 -16.30 6.67 -7.73
C LYS A 212 -15.41 6.67 -6.49
N TYR A 213 -14.14 6.29 -6.62
CA TYR A 213 -13.17 6.12 -5.54
C TYR A 213 -12.26 7.35 -5.42
N ASP A 214 -11.78 7.89 -6.54
CA ASP A 214 -10.98 9.11 -6.56
C ASP A 214 -11.31 9.94 -7.80
N LYS A 215 -11.15 11.26 -7.71
CA LYS A 215 -11.35 12.16 -8.86
C LYS A 215 -10.13 12.26 -9.76
N GLU A 216 -8.96 11.94 -9.23
CA GLU A 216 -7.73 11.80 -10.00
C GLU A 216 -7.52 10.34 -10.38
N ILE A 217 -7.34 10.11 -11.67
CA ILE A 217 -7.31 8.78 -12.27
C ILE A 217 -6.01 8.63 -13.05
N LEU A 218 -5.29 7.56 -12.77
CA LEU A 218 -4.09 7.15 -13.50
C LEU A 218 -4.47 6.07 -14.52
N ILE A 219 -4.13 6.29 -15.78
CA ILE A 219 -4.27 5.32 -16.86
C ILE A 219 -2.87 4.88 -17.25
N GLU A 220 -2.54 3.61 -17.02
CA GLU A 220 -1.21 3.06 -17.26
C GLU A 220 -1.19 2.07 -18.42
N GLN A 221 -0.08 2.05 -19.13
CA GLN A 221 0.23 1.02 -20.11
C GLN A 221 0.22 -0.37 -19.44
N GLY A 222 -0.46 -1.33 -20.04
CA GLY A 222 -0.37 -2.74 -19.63
C GLY A 222 1.04 -3.28 -19.85
N ILE A 223 1.58 -3.92 -18.85
CA ILE A 223 2.88 -4.61 -18.91
C ILE A 223 2.63 -6.10 -18.69
N ASN A 224 3.04 -6.90 -19.67
CA ASN A 224 3.04 -8.35 -19.52
C ASN A 224 4.41 -8.79 -19.00
N GLY A 225 4.46 -9.34 -17.77
CA GLY A 225 5.71 -9.73 -17.12
C GLY A 225 5.45 -10.45 -15.79
N LYS A 226 6.53 -10.99 -15.22
CA LYS A 226 6.49 -11.59 -13.88
C LYS A 226 6.31 -10.48 -12.85
N GLU A 227 5.38 -10.65 -11.92
CA GLU A 227 5.22 -9.76 -10.76
C GLU A 227 6.24 -10.13 -9.68
N ILE A 228 7.08 -9.19 -9.33
CA ILE A 228 8.21 -9.38 -8.41
C ILE A 228 8.12 -8.35 -7.29
N GLU A 229 8.24 -8.80 -6.06
CA GLU A 229 8.28 -7.95 -4.87
C GLU A 229 9.67 -7.94 -4.25
N CYS A 230 10.05 -6.80 -3.65
CA CYS A 230 11.29 -6.65 -2.91
C CYS A 230 11.05 -5.80 -1.65
N ALA A 231 11.31 -6.36 -0.48
CA ALA A 231 11.28 -5.61 0.76
C ALA A 231 12.55 -4.79 0.93
N VAL A 232 12.40 -3.59 1.47
CA VAL A 232 13.50 -2.67 1.78
C VAL A 232 13.42 -2.27 3.24
N LEU A 233 14.54 -2.38 3.95
CA LEU A 233 14.63 -2.11 5.38
C LEU A 233 15.81 -1.16 5.65
N GLY A 234 15.62 -0.18 6.50
CA GLY A 234 16.70 0.66 7.02
C GLY A 234 16.31 2.11 7.22
N MET A 235 17.25 2.84 7.77
CA MET A 235 17.25 4.29 7.94
C MET A 235 18.39 4.88 7.08
N ASP A 236 19.60 4.92 7.66
CA ASP A 236 20.81 5.37 6.97
C ASP A 236 21.43 4.23 6.13
N ASP A 237 21.55 3.04 6.73
CA ASP A 237 21.98 1.81 6.04
C ASP A 237 20.77 1.04 5.52
N VAL A 238 20.45 1.24 4.25
CA VAL A 238 19.27 0.67 3.60
C VAL A 238 19.64 -0.64 2.91
N LYS A 239 18.89 -1.71 3.23
CA LYS A 239 19.09 -3.07 2.68
C LYS A 239 17.82 -3.54 1.96
N ALA A 240 18.02 -4.26 0.87
CA ALA A 240 16.97 -4.96 0.14
C ALA A 240 17.00 -6.46 0.43
N SER A 241 15.85 -7.08 0.56
CA SER A 241 15.69 -8.54 0.70
C SER A 241 16.12 -9.29 -0.57
N CYS A 242 16.06 -10.61 -0.55
CA CYS A 242 15.90 -11.35 -1.80
C CYS A 242 14.58 -10.93 -2.47
N VAL A 243 14.47 -11.16 -3.78
CA VAL A 243 13.26 -10.86 -4.54
C VAL A 243 12.29 -12.04 -4.48
N VAL A 244 10.99 -11.73 -4.45
CA VAL A 244 9.90 -12.70 -4.36
C VAL A 244 9.06 -12.59 -5.62
N GLN A 245 8.71 -13.72 -6.24
CA GLN A 245 7.78 -13.76 -7.36
C GLN A 245 6.39 -14.10 -6.87
N ILE A 246 5.40 -13.34 -7.32
CA ILE A 246 3.99 -13.63 -7.10
C ILE A 246 3.47 -14.40 -8.31
N LEU A 247 2.83 -15.53 -8.05
CA LEU A 247 2.05 -16.28 -9.03
C LEU A 247 0.58 -16.05 -8.71
N SER A 248 -0.05 -15.13 -9.45
CA SER A 248 -1.49 -14.96 -9.37
C SER A 248 -2.19 -16.19 -9.92
N ALA A 249 -3.28 -16.59 -9.28
CA ALA A 249 -4.16 -17.66 -9.80
C ALA A 249 -5.01 -17.16 -10.99
N ASP A 250 -5.23 -15.85 -11.08
CA ASP A 250 -6.05 -15.19 -12.10
C ASP A 250 -5.17 -14.33 -13.02
N GLU A 251 -5.67 -14.02 -14.24
CA GLU A 251 -4.99 -13.12 -15.19
C GLU A 251 -4.75 -11.72 -14.61
N PHE A 252 -5.54 -11.33 -13.61
CA PHE A 252 -5.40 -10.07 -12.89
C PHE A 252 -5.32 -10.31 -11.39
N TYR A 253 -4.27 -9.81 -10.73
CA TYR A 253 -4.04 -9.93 -9.29
C TYR A 253 -4.86 -8.88 -8.53
N ASP A 254 -6.19 -9.10 -8.47
CA ASP A 254 -7.14 -8.25 -7.77
C ASP A 254 -7.21 -8.54 -6.25
N TYR A 255 -8.16 -7.89 -5.55
CA TYR A 255 -8.35 -8.09 -4.11
C TYR A 255 -8.68 -9.53 -3.75
N ASP A 256 -9.54 -10.20 -4.51
CA ASP A 256 -9.96 -11.57 -4.22
C ASP A 256 -8.83 -12.57 -4.48
N SER A 257 -8.05 -12.36 -5.55
CA SER A 257 -6.84 -13.15 -5.84
C SER A 257 -5.74 -12.94 -4.78
N LYS A 258 -5.65 -11.74 -4.19
CA LYS A 258 -4.65 -11.42 -3.16
C LYS A 258 -4.94 -12.07 -1.81
N TYR A 259 -6.20 -12.12 -1.40
CA TYR A 259 -6.55 -12.41 -0.01
C TYR A 259 -7.52 -13.57 0.18
N LYS A 260 -8.27 -13.96 -0.85
CA LYS A 260 -9.28 -15.04 -0.75
C LYS A 260 -8.91 -16.29 -1.57
N ASN A 261 -8.07 -16.13 -2.60
CA ASN A 261 -7.73 -17.25 -3.47
C ASN A 261 -6.49 -17.99 -2.93
N ALA A 262 -6.70 -19.20 -2.38
CA ALA A 262 -5.64 -20.05 -1.85
C ALA A 262 -4.67 -20.59 -2.93
N GLU A 263 -4.95 -20.38 -4.22
CA GLU A 263 -4.10 -20.84 -5.34
C GLU A 263 -2.98 -19.83 -5.67
N SER A 264 -3.06 -18.59 -5.18
CA SER A 264 -1.95 -17.64 -5.32
C SER A 264 -0.74 -18.14 -4.53
N LYS A 265 0.42 -18.21 -5.19
CA LYS A 265 1.65 -18.75 -4.62
C LYS A 265 2.78 -17.75 -4.71
N THR A 266 3.69 -17.83 -3.76
CA THR A 266 4.94 -17.07 -3.76
C THR A 266 6.13 -18.00 -4.01
N ILE A 267 7.08 -17.55 -4.85
CA ILE A 267 8.35 -18.24 -5.07
C ILE A 267 9.46 -17.41 -4.42
N ILE A 268 10.17 -17.99 -3.46
CA ILE A 268 11.25 -17.33 -2.71
C ILE A 268 12.52 -18.19 -2.75
N PRO A 269 13.62 -17.73 -3.33
CA PRO A 269 13.75 -16.52 -4.15
C PRO A 269 12.99 -16.64 -5.49
N ALA A 270 12.67 -15.48 -6.12
CA ALA A 270 12.02 -15.44 -7.42
C ALA A 270 12.82 -16.17 -8.51
N ASP A 271 12.11 -16.77 -9.47
CA ASP A 271 12.70 -17.42 -10.64
C ASP A 271 13.10 -16.36 -11.69
N VAL A 272 14.18 -15.65 -11.42
CA VAL A 272 14.81 -14.66 -12.29
C VAL A 272 16.34 -14.82 -12.26
N SER A 273 17.03 -14.31 -13.27
CA SER A 273 18.50 -14.36 -13.28
C SER A 273 19.09 -13.54 -12.14
N LYS A 274 20.31 -13.90 -11.72
CA LYS A 274 21.03 -13.16 -10.68
C LYS A 274 21.21 -11.68 -11.05
N GLU A 275 21.44 -11.38 -12.30
CA GLU A 275 21.59 -10.02 -12.80
C GLU A 275 20.29 -9.21 -12.64
N ILE A 276 19.15 -9.80 -13.02
CA ILE A 276 17.82 -9.19 -12.84
C ILE A 276 17.52 -8.98 -11.36
N SER A 277 17.75 -10.00 -10.51
CA SER A 277 17.56 -9.90 -9.07
C SER A 277 18.36 -8.73 -8.46
N GLU A 278 19.63 -8.60 -8.80
CA GLU A 278 20.47 -7.50 -8.32
C GLU A 278 20.03 -6.14 -8.85
N LYS A 279 19.54 -6.04 -10.09
CA LYS A 279 18.98 -4.84 -10.68
C LYS A 279 17.71 -4.40 -9.93
N ILE A 280 16.81 -5.33 -9.65
CA ILE A 280 15.58 -5.08 -8.87
C ILE A 280 15.93 -4.56 -7.47
N ARG A 281 16.82 -5.25 -6.74
CA ARG A 281 17.24 -4.86 -5.39
C ARG A 281 17.85 -3.46 -5.34
N LYS A 282 18.71 -3.11 -6.31
CA LYS A 282 19.28 -1.77 -6.44
C LYS A 282 18.21 -0.72 -6.74
N THR A 283 17.26 -1.05 -7.62
CA THR A 283 16.16 -0.16 -7.97
C THR A 283 15.19 0.03 -6.79
N ALA A 284 14.90 -1.01 -6.03
CA ALA A 284 14.08 -0.92 -4.81
C ALA A 284 14.71 0.02 -3.78
N ILE A 285 16.02 -0.11 -3.51
CA ILE A 285 16.74 0.82 -2.63
C ILE A 285 16.69 2.26 -3.17
N LYS A 286 16.84 2.43 -4.50
CA LYS A 286 16.78 3.75 -5.15
C LYS A 286 15.40 4.38 -5.01
N ALA A 287 14.32 3.61 -5.25
CA ALA A 287 12.94 4.05 -5.09
C ALA A 287 12.64 4.45 -3.64
N PHE A 288 13.02 3.61 -2.68
CA PHE A 288 12.88 3.87 -1.25
C PHE A 288 13.56 5.19 -0.84
N LYS A 289 14.80 5.41 -1.29
CA LYS A 289 15.54 6.65 -1.00
C LYS A 289 14.93 7.87 -1.70
N ALA A 290 14.40 7.72 -2.92
CA ALA A 290 13.79 8.80 -3.68
C ALA A 290 12.59 9.41 -2.96
N VAL A 291 11.75 8.59 -2.33
CA VAL A 291 10.60 9.03 -1.53
C VAL A 291 10.96 9.38 -0.08
N LYS A 292 12.24 9.35 0.29
CA LYS A 292 12.71 9.48 1.68
C LYS A 292 12.11 8.42 2.62
N GLY A 293 12.02 7.19 2.13
CA GLY A 293 11.58 6.04 2.92
C GLY A 293 12.45 5.82 4.16
N SER A 294 11.86 5.27 5.20
CA SER A 294 12.50 4.91 6.45
C SER A 294 11.82 3.68 7.06
N GLY A 295 12.55 2.91 7.86
CA GLY A 295 12.01 1.70 8.48
C GLY A 295 11.84 0.59 7.47
N LEU A 296 10.61 0.30 7.03
CA LEU A 296 10.28 -0.82 6.16
C LEU A 296 9.33 -0.38 5.03
N ALA A 297 9.58 -0.87 3.82
CA ALA A 297 8.64 -0.77 2.71
C ALA A 297 8.77 -1.98 1.78
N ARG A 298 7.74 -2.24 0.97
CA ARG A 298 7.78 -3.18 -0.15
C ARG A 298 7.76 -2.38 -1.46
N VAL A 299 8.51 -2.82 -2.43
CA VAL A 299 8.57 -2.23 -3.78
C VAL A 299 8.27 -3.32 -4.79
N ASP A 300 7.27 -3.08 -5.64
CA ASP A 300 6.74 -4.04 -6.58
C ASP A 300 7.21 -3.73 -8.01
N PHE A 301 7.46 -4.77 -8.81
CA PHE A 301 8.05 -4.68 -10.14
C PHE A 301 7.36 -5.63 -11.11
N PHE A 302 7.32 -5.25 -12.38
CA PHE A 302 7.12 -6.16 -13.51
C PHE A 302 8.44 -6.39 -14.22
N VAL A 303 8.71 -7.68 -14.59
CA VAL A 303 9.95 -8.14 -15.22
C VAL A 303 9.67 -9.06 -16.40
#